data_a1ddad5fedaeef4a7a92cbacaf19822c
#
_entry.id   a1ddad5fedaeef4a7a92cbacaf19822c
#
_cell.length_a   1.000
_cell.length_b   1.000
_cell.length_c   1.000
_cell.angle_alpha   90.00
_cell.angle_beta   90.00
_cell.angle_gamma   90.00
#
_symmetry.space_group_name_H-M   'P 1'
#
loop_
_entity.id
_entity.type
_entity.pdbx_description
1 polymer ?
#
loop_
_entity_poly.entity_id
_entity_poly.type
_entity_poly.pdbx_seq_one_letter_code
_entity_poly.pdbx_strand_id
1 'polypeptide(L)'
;MIITVVGLGVVGGSFVKALKGLGHQVYGIDIDKKTLQKAKDEGYIIEGYQDGKDIILQTDLTIICLYPSLVLDFIKNNKFKKGSIITDAVGVKSYFLQEAMNIIDPDVEFVSGHPMAGREKRGFEYASKEVFKNANYILIEHPANNKESIVFMEDFVGTLGFKSVKIMSPQAHDEIISFT
;
A
#
# COMPACT_ATOMS: atom_id res chain seq x y z
N MET A 1 9.63 -2.28 12.16
CA MET A 1 9.33 -0.95 11.60
C MET A 1 7.88 -0.55 11.89
N ILE A 2 7.58 0.73 11.76
CA ILE A 2 6.21 1.27 11.84
C ILE A 2 5.61 1.27 10.44
N ILE A 3 4.46 0.60 10.29
CA ILE A 3 3.73 0.51 9.00
C ILE A 3 2.33 1.07 9.20
N THR A 4 1.91 1.95 8.30
CA THR A 4 0.53 2.47 8.29
C THR A 4 -0.16 2.06 6.99
N VAL A 5 -1.32 1.41 7.12
CA VAL A 5 -2.17 1.04 5.99
C VAL A 5 -3.34 2.01 5.91
N VAL A 6 -3.50 2.65 4.76
CA VAL A 6 -4.53 3.66 4.51
C VAL A 6 -5.62 3.08 3.62
N GLY A 7 -6.86 3.08 4.11
CA GLY A 7 -7.99 2.41 3.47
C GLY A 7 -8.05 0.92 3.82
N LEU A 8 -8.84 0.57 4.84
CA LEU A 8 -8.98 -0.82 5.32
C LEU A 8 -10.15 -1.55 4.63
N GLY A 9 -10.28 -1.39 3.32
CA GLY A 9 -11.19 -2.20 2.50
C GLY A 9 -10.71 -3.64 2.33
N VAL A 10 -11.09 -4.31 1.24
CA VAL A 10 -10.64 -5.69 0.97
C VAL A 10 -9.12 -5.77 0.84
N VAL A 11 -8.50 -4.89 0.05
CA VAL A 11 -7.05 -4.93 -0.21
C VAL A 11 -6.26 -4.49 1.03
N GLY A 12 -6.54 -3.31 1.58
CA GLY A 12 -5.83 -2.81 2.77
C GLY A 12 -6.07 -3.68 4.00
N GLY A 13 -7.29 -4.18 4.18
CA GLY A 13 -7.59 -5.17 5.22
C GLY A 13 -6.80 -6.47 5.03
N SER A 14 -6.57 -6.90 3.80
CA SER A 14 -5.74 -8.09 3.52
C SER A 14 -4.26 -7.84 3.85
N PHE A 15 -3.76 -6.62 3.60
CA PHE A 15 -2.41 -6.22 4.03
C PHE A 15 -2.26 -6.28 5.54
N VAL A 16 -3.16 -5.67 6.34
CA VAL A 16 -3.03 -5.71 7.81
C VAL A 16 -3.12 -7.13 8.35
N LYS A 17 -3.95 -7.98 7.72
CA LYS A 17 -4.05 -9.41 8.08
C LYS A 17 -2.80 -10.20 7.71
N ALA A 18 -2.14 -9.89 6.59
CA ALA A 18 -0.88 -10.50 6.18
C ALA A 18 0.30 -10.06 7.06
N LEU A 19 0.29 -8.80 7.52
CA LEU A 19 1.32 -8.24 8.40
C LEU A 19 1.29 -8.79 9.82
N LYS A 20 0.18 -9.38 10.26
CA LYS A 20 0.04 -9.93 11.60
C LYS A 20 1.08 -11.03 11.86
N GLY A 21 1.86 -10.85 12.91
CA GLY A 21 2.89 -11.81 13.32
C GLY A 21 4.26 -11.64 12.65
N LEU A 22 4.43 -10.66 11.76
CA LEU A 22 5.72 -10.37 11.12
C LEU A 22 6.63 -9.41 11.92
N GLY A 23 6.25 -9.06 13.16
CA GLY A 23 7.09 -8.23 14.05
C GLY A 23 7.06 -6.73 13.73
N HIS A 24 6.07 -6.26 12.97
CA HIS A 24 5.87 -4.84 12.68
C HIS A 24 4.86 -4.19 13.63
N GLN A 25 5.00 -2.88 13.84
CA GLN A 25 3.98 -2.05 14.49
C GLN A 25 3.04 -1.53 13.40
N VAL A 26 1.83 -2.08 13.34
CA VAL A 26 0.87 -1.79 12.27
C VAL A 26 -0.24 -0.87 12.76
N TYR A 27 -0.47 0.19 12.02
CA TYR A 27 -1.52 1.19 12.26
C TYR A 27 -2.46 1.25 11.05
N GLY A 28 -3.70 1.68 11.28
CA GLY A 28 -4.71 1.81 10.23
C GLY A 28 -5.25 3.23 10.11
N ILE A 29 -5.50 3.68 8.88
CA ILE A 29 -6.25 4.91 8.61
C ILE A 29 -7.46 4.54 7.75
N ASP A 30 -8.66 4.88 8.21
CA ASP A 30 -9.90 4.69 7.46
C ASP A 30 -10.96 5.69 7.93
N ILE A 31 -11.87 6.08 7.05
CA ILE A 31 -12.99 6.96 7.40
C ILE A 31 -14.03 6.25 8.29
N ASP A 32 -14.13 4.92 8.19
CA ASP A 32 -15.09 4.13 8.95
C ASP A 32 -14.52 3.68 10.31
N LYS A 33 -15.02 4.33 11.37
CA LYS A 33 -14.66 3.99 12.76
C LYS A 33 -14.92 2.53 13.12
N LYS A 34 -15.97 1.91 12.57
CA LYS A 34 -16.32 0.52 12.88
C LYS A 34 -15.27 -0.43 12.32
N THR A 35 -14.80 -0.17 11.10
CA THR A 35 -13.70 -0.91 10.48
C THR A 35 -12.42 -0.79 11.30
N LEU A 36 -12.05 0.42 11.72
CA LEU A 36 -10.86 0.65 12.56
C LEU A 36 -10.97 -0.09 13.90
N GLN A 37 -12.12 0.03 14.57
CA GLN A 37 -12.34 -0.67 15.86
C GLN A 37 -12.25 -2.18 15.70
N LYS A 38 -12.89 -2.74 14.67
CA LYS A 38 -12.83 -4.17 14.38
C LYS A 38 -11.41 -4.66 14.12
N ALA A 39 -10.65 -3.94 13.28
CA ALA A 39 -9.26 -4.29 12.99
C ALA A 39 -8.37 -4.26 14.24
N LYS A 40 -8.62 -3.32 15.16
CA LYS A 40 -7.94 -3.22 16.45
C LYS A 40 -8.33 -4.35 17.39
N ASP A 41 -9.63 -4.62 17.58
CA ASP A 41 -10.13 -5.66 18.47
C ASP A 41 -9.66 -7.07 18.05
N GLU A 42 -9.56 -7.31 16.75
CA GLU A 42 -9.02 -8.55 16.18
C GLU A 42 -7.46 -8.59 16.20
N GLY A 43 -6.79 -7.53 16.67
CA GLY A 43 -5.35 -7.45 16.83
C GLY A 43 -4.56 -7.40 15.51
N TYR A 44 -5.15 -6.82 14.46
CA TYR A 44 -4.47 -6.59 13.18
C TYR A 44 -3.75 -5.25 13.14
N ILE A 45 -4.22 -4.28 13.91
CA ILE A 45 -3.60 -2.97 14.07
C ILE A 45 -3.48 -2.63 15.55
N ILE A 46 -2.46 -1.84 15.91
CA ILE A 46 -2.25 -1.34 17.27
C ILE A 46 -3.28 -0.25 17.57
N GLU A 47 -3.46 0.68 16.62
CA GLU A 47 -4.41 1.78 16.72
C GLU A 47 -4.91 2.18 15.34
N GLY A 48 -6.14 2.74 15.28
CA GLY A 48 -6.78 3.23 14.07
C GLY A 48 -7.12 4.70 14.16
N TYR A 49 -6.97 5.42 13.04
CA TYR A 49 -7.19 6.86 12.95
C TYR A 49 -8.09 7.21 11.77
N GLN A 50 -8.99 8.17 11.96
CA GLN A 50 -9.73 8.77 10.84
C GLN A 50 -8.91 9.87 10.16
N ASP A 51 -8.08 10.58 10.93
CA ASP A 51 -7.04 11.49 10.46
C ASP A 51 -5.70 11.00 11.03
N GLY A 52 -4.82 10.54 10.16
CA GLY A 52 -3.57 9.89 10.54
C GLY A 52 -2.34 10.81 10.47
N LYS A 53 -2.49 12.13 10.46
CA LYS A 53 -1.37 13.07 10.28
C LYS A 53 -0.19 12.83 11.21
N ASP A 54 -0.45 12.58 12.50
CA ASP A 54 0.60 12.40 13.49
C ASP A 54 1.30 11.04 13.35
N ILE A 55 0.56 9.98 13.02
CA ILE A 55 1.17 8.66 12.86
C ILE A 55 1.97 8.55 11.57
N ILE A 56 1.54 9.20 10.50
CA ILE A 56 2.27 9.21 9.22
C ILE A 56 3.66 9.83 9.36
N LEU A 57 3.82 10.86 10.19
CA LEU A 57 5.12 11.47 10.48
C LEU A 57 6.11 10.54 11.23
N GLN A 58 5.63 9.42 11.74
CA GLN A 58 6.43 8.41 12.43
C GLN A 58 6.59 7.12 11.60
N THR A 59 5.80 6.98 10.53
CA THR A 59 5.70 5.77 9.73
C THR A 59 6.90 5.58 8.82
N ASP A 60 7.46 4.37 8.82
CA ASP A 60 8.56 3.98 7.94
C ASP A 60 8.05 3.56 6.55
N LEU A 61 6.90 2.88 6.51
CA LEU A 61 6.25 2.43 5.28
C LEU A 61 4.74 2.72 5.31
N THR A 62 4.26 3.54 4.37
CA THR A 62 2.84 3.83 4.19
C THR A 62 2.30 3.06 2.99
N ILE A 63 1.30 2.20 3.20
CA ILE A 63 0.62 1.42 2.15
C ILE A 63 -0.75 2.03 1.90
N ILE A 64 -0.96 2.65 0.74
CA ILE A 64 -2.19 3.38 0.42
C ILE A 64 -3.09 2.53 -0.48
N CYS A 65 -4.22 2.09 0.08
CA CYS A 65 -5.21 1.21 -0.58
C CYS A 65 -6.51 1.98 -0.85
N LEU A 66 -6.41 3.11 -1.55
CA LEU A 66 -7.51 3.99 -1.92
C LEU A 66 -7.70 4.01 -3.45
N TYR A 67 -8.79 4.62 -3.92
CA TYR A 67 -8.95 4.93 -5.34
C TYR A 67 -7.90 5.94 -5.82
N PRO A 68 -7.49 5.91 -7.10
CA PRO A 68 -6.37 6.72 -7.61
C PRO A 68 -6.42 8.21 -7.23
N SER A 69 -7.56 8.88 -7.41
CA SER A 69 -7.73 10.29 -7.06
C SER A 69 -7.54 10.54 -5.56
N LEU A 70 -8.05 9.64 -4.72
CA LEU A 70 -7.92 9.75 -3.26
C LEU A 70 -6.48 9.46 -2.79
N VAL A 71 -5.72 8.63 -3.50
CA VAL A 71 -4.27 8.45 -3.22
C VAL A 71 -3.53 9.76 -3.45
N LEU A 72 -3.77 10.42 -4.60
CA LEU A 72 -3.14 11.70 -4.91
C LEU A 72 -3.51 12.79 -3.90
N ASP A 73 -4.80 12.88 -3.53
CA ASP A 73 -5.28 13.82 -2.51
C ASP A 73 -4.64 13.52 -1.14
N PHE A 74 -4.51 12.25 -0.78
CA PHE A 74 -3.87 11.85 0.46
C PHE A 74 -2.40 12.25 0.51
N ILE A 75 -1.65 12.05 -0.58
CA ILE A 75 -0.25 12.48 -0.68
C ILE A 75 -0.14 14.00 -0.57
N LYS A 76 -0.98 14.77 -1.27
CA LYS A 76 -0.97 16.24 -1.25
C LYS A 76 -1.27 16.83 0.14
N ASN A 77 -2.14 16.19 0.91
CA ASN A 77 -2.66 16.74 2.17
C ASN A 77 -1.92 16.25 3.42
N ASN A 78 -0.92 15.38 3.26
CA ASN A 78 -0.16 14.85 4.37
C ASN A 78 1.34 15.08 4.21
N LYS A 79 2.02 15.18 5.35
CA LYS A 79 3.49 15.17 5.42
C LYS A 79 3.95 13.80 5.89
N PHE A 80 4.98 13.29 5.28
CA PHE A 80 5.52 11.98 5.59
C PHE A 80 6.87 12.10 6.32
N LYS A 81 7.25 11.04 7.00
CA LYS A 81 8.56 10.97 7.64
C LYS A 81 9.65 11.01 6.56
N LYS A 82 10.66 11.85 6.77
CA LYS A 82 11.83 11.92 5.89
C LYS A 82 12.52 10.56 5.78
N GLY A 83 12.81 10.14 4.55
CA GLY A 83 13.40 8.83 4.25
C GLY A 83 12.43 7.65 4.35
N SER A 84 11.13 7.90 4.55
CA SER A 84 10.12 6.85 4.51
C SER A 84 9.76 6.44 3.08
N ILE A 85 9.13 5.27 2.97
CA ILE A 85 8.61 4.76 1.71
C ILE A 85 7.09 4.84 1.71
N ILE A 86 6.52 5.28 0.60
CA ILE A 86 5.09 5.20 0.30
C ILE A 86 4.91 4.21 -0.84
N THR A 87 3.91 3.35 -0.73
CA THR A 87 3.45 2.48 -1.80
C THR A 87 1.94 2.55 -1.95
N ASP A 88 1.44 2.28 -3.14
CA ASP A 88 0.02 2.23 -3.45
C ASP A 88 -0.40 0.82 -3.90
N ALA A 89 -1.70 0.64 -4.10
CA ALA A 89 -2.30 -0.59 -4.62
C ALA A 89 -3.17 -0.32 -5.88
N VAL A 90 -2.90 0.78 -6.58
CA VAL A 90 -3.69 1.24 -7.75
C VAL A 90 -3.47 0.34 -8.96
N GLY A 91 -4.54 0.01 -9.69
CA GLY A 91 -4.49 -0.88 -10.85
C GLY A 91 -4.10 -0.21 -12.18
N VAL A 92 -3.96 1.12 -12.26
CA VAL A 92 -3.50 1.88 -13.44
C VAL A 92 -2.24 2.64 -13.07
N LYS A 93 -1.24 2.68 -13.95
CA LYS A 93 0.09 3.11 -13.54
C LYS A 93 0.65 4.32 -14.29
N SER A 94 0.64 4.34 -15.60
CA SER A 94 1.40 5.34 -16.36
C SER A 94 1.02 6.78 -15.99
N TYR A 95 -0.25 7.14 -16.11
CA TYR A 95 -0.71 8.49 -15.76
C TYR A 95 -0.68 8.75 -14.25
N PHE A 96 -1.15 7.79 -13.46
CA PHE A 96 -1.22 7.91 -12.00
C PHE A 96 0.17 8.15 -11.39
N LEU A 97 1.17 7.36 -11.80
CA LEU A 97 2.52 7.47 -11.26
C LEU A 97 3.17 8.81 -11.63
N GLN A 98 2.94 9.31 -12.85
CA GLN A 98 3.44 10.62 -13.26
C GLN A 98 2.89 11.73 -12.35
N GLU A 99 1.59 11.71 -12.06
CA GLU A 99 0.96 12.68 -11.14
C GLU A 99 1.49 12.53 -9.70
N ALA A 100 1.63 11.30 -9.22
CA ALA A 100 2.17 11.03 -7.88
C ALA A 100 3.61 11.56 -7.73
N MET A 101 4.47 11.30 -8.70
CA MET A 101 5.87 11.75 -8.69
C MET A 101 6.02 13.26 -8.75
N ASN A 102 5.05 13.98 -9.32
CA ASN A 102 5.07 15.45 -9.36
C ASN A 102 4.71 16.11 -8.01
N ILE A 103 4.04 15.38 -7.12
CA ILE A 103 3.53 15.92 -5.85
C ILE A 103 4.22 15.36 -4.61
N ILE A 104 4.99 14.28 -4.76
CA ILE A 104 5.70 13.64 -3.65
C ILE A 104 6.82 14.55 -3.14
N ASP A 105 7.02 14.57 -1.83
CA ASP A 105 8.15 15.24 -1.21
C ASP A 105 9.46 14.55 -1.66
N PRO A 106 10.49 15.30 -2.14
CA PRO A 106 11.75 14.71 -2.59
C PRO A 106 12.53 13.96 -1.48
N ASP A 107 12.21 14.19 -0.22
CA ASP A 107 12.78 13.46 0.91
C ASP A 107 12.07 12.11 1.21
N VAL A 108 11.09 11.73 0.38
CA VAL A 108 10.27 10.52 0.55
C VAL A 108 10.32 9.68 -0.73
N GLU A 109 10.45 8.35 -0.59
CA GLU A 109 10.43 7.43 -1.73
C GLU A 109 8.99 6.99 -2.05
N PHE A 110 8.61 7.06 -3.31
CA PHE A 110 7.34 6.51 -3.79
C PHE A 110 7.59 5.31 -4.69
N VAL A 111 7.42 4.11 -4.16
CA VAL A 111 7.56 2.84 -4.89
C VAL A 111 6.17 2.29 -5.18
N SER A 112 5.70 2.49 -6.39
CA SER A 112 4.35 2.10 -6.79
C SER A 112 4.20 0.58 -6.88
N GLY A 113 3.05 0.05 -6.50
CA GLY A 113 2.77 -1.38 -6.51
C GLY A 113 1.36 -1.72 -6.96
N HIS A 114 1.17 -2.93 -7.47
CA HIS A 114 -0.14 -3.46 -7.82
C HIS A 114 -0.27 -4.91 -7.36
N PRO A 115 -0.95 -5.17 -6.23
CA PRO A 115 -1.32 -6.53 -5.87
C PRO A 115 -2.37 -7.02 -6.88
N MET A 116 -2.01 -8.03 -7.68
CA MET A 116 -2.93 -8.69 -8.61
C MET A 116 -3.91 -9.58 -7.85
N ALA A 117 -4.44 -9.05 -6.76
CA ALA A 117 -5.33 -9.70 -5.82
C ALA A 117 -6.55 -8.82 -5.59
N GLY A 118 -7.70 -9.38 -5.72
CA GLY A 118 -8.96 -8.69 -5.47
C GLY A 118 -10.10 -9.68 -5.29
N ARG A 119 -11.21 -9.16 -4.80
CA ARG A 119 -12.49 -9.87 -4.77
C ARG A 119 -13.55 -8.89 -5.24
N GLU A 120 -14.60 -9.37 -5.86
CA GLU A 120 -15.77 -8.56 -6.25
C GLU A 120 -16.53 -7.96 -5.06
N LYS A 121 -16.18 -8.39 -3.84
CA LYS A 121 -16.76 -7.92 -2.57
C LYS A 121 -16.03 -6.68 -2.05
N ARG A 122 -16.72 -5.88 -1.24
CA ARG A 122 -16.19 -4.66 -0.61
C ARG A 122 -16.26 -4.79 0.91
N GLY A 123 -15.32 -4.14 1.61
CA GLY A 123 -15.29 -4.05 3.07
C GLY A 123 -14.27 -4.96 3.73
N PHE A 124 -13.91 -4.61 4.95
CA PHE A 124 -12.90 -5.29 5.76
C PHE A 124 -13.26 -6.74 6.09
N GLU A 125 -14.55 -7.05 6.21
CA GLU A 125 -15.06 -8.39 6.49
C GLU A 125 -14.69 -9.42 5.42
N TYR A 126 -14.47 -8.98 4.18
CA TYR A 126 -14.05 -9.84 3.08
C TYR A 126 -12.54 -9.88 2.86
N ALA A 127 -11.79 -9.10 3.66
CA ALA A 127 -10.33 -9.11 3.62
C ALA A 127 -9.77 -10.43 4.17
N SER A 128 -8.71 -10.93 3.53
CA SER A 128 -8.01 -12.14 3.96
C SER A 128 -6.59 -12.16 3.39
N LYS A 129 -5.59 -12.55 4.19
CA LYS A 129 -4.23 -12.78 3.67
C LYS A 129 -4.17 -13.87 2.59
N GLU A 130 -5.15 -14.77 2.56
CA GLU A 130 -5.22 -15.88 1.60
C GLU A 130 -5.41 -15.38 0.15
N VAL A 131 -5.91 -14.15 -0.05
CA VAL A 131 -6.05 -13.57 -1.40
C VAL A 131 -4.69 -13.37 -2.09
N PHE A 132 -3.61 -13.31 -1.33
CA PHE A 132 -2.26 -13.10 -1.85
C PHE A 132 -1.59 -14.39 -2.33
N LYS A 133 -1.96 -15.56 -1.79
CA LYS A 133 -1.29 -16.86 -2.05
C LYS A 133 -1.17 -17.23 -3.54
N ASN A 134 -2.18 -16.88 -4.34
CA ASN A 134 -2.21 -17.20 -5.76
C ASN A 134 -2.06 -15.96 -6.65
N ALA A 135 -1.81 -14.82 -6.04
CA ALA A 135 -1.68 -13.54 -6.72
C ALA A 135 -0.21 -13.16 -6.91
N ASN A 136 0.09 -12.53 -8.03
CA ASN A 136 1.36 -11.87 -8.24
C ASN A 136 1.29 -10.47 -7.64
N TYR A 137 2.42 -9.94 -7.19
CA TYR A 137 2.58 -8.53 -6.88
C TYR A 137 3.44 -7.89 -7.95
N ILE A 138 3.02 -6.77 -8.51
CA ILE A 138 3.80 -6.04 -9.48
C ILE A 138 4.36 -4.80 -8.79
N LEU A 139 5.69 -4.70 -8.72
CA LEU A 139 6.39 -3.47 -8.38
C LEU A 139 6.67 -2.68 -9.65
N ILE A 140 6.37 -1.41 -9.61
CA ILE A 140 6.56 -0.51 -10.75
C ILE A 140 7.84 0.29 -10.52
N GLU A 141 8.83 0.01 -11.34
CA GLU A 141 10.09 0.73 -11.31
C GLU A 141 9.97 2.06 -12.08
N HIS A 142 10.29 3.16 -11.42
CA HIS A 142 10.39 4.49 -12.03
C HIS A 142 11.84 4.95 -12.02
N PRO A 143 12.34 5.67 -13.06
CA PRO A 143 13.75 6.11 -13.13
C PRO A 143 14.23 6.95 -11.93
N ALA A 144 13.31 7.62 -11.23
CA ALA A 144 13.63 8.38 -10.02
C ALA A 144 13.70 7.53 -8.75
N ASN A 145 13.33 6.24 -8.80
CA ASN A 145 13.40 5.39 -7.63
C ASN A 145 14.84 5.05 -7.27
N ASN A 146 15.12 5.05 -5.97
CA ASN A 146 16.34 4.49 -5.41
C ASN A 146 16.29 2.96 -5.52
N LYS A 147 17.38 2.35 -6.02
CA LYS A 147 17.47 0.88 -6.18
C LYS A 147 17.30 0.13 -4.86
N GLU A 148 17.83 0.68 -3.77
CA GLU A 148 17.71 0.09 -2.43
C GLU A 148 16.25 0.03 -1.98
N SER A 149 15.46 1.05 -2.32
CA SER A 149 14.02 1.07 -2.01
C SER A 149 13.23 0.03 -2.82
N ILE A 150 13.60 -0.20 -4.09
CA ILE A 150 13.00 -1.27 -4.90
C ILE A 150 13.33 -2.64 -4.31
N VAL A 151 14.60 -2.91 -3.99
CA VAL A 151 15.04 -4.17 -3.37
C VAL A 151 14.34 -4.38 -2.02
N PHE A 152 14.29 -3.34 -1.19
CA PHE A 152 13.57 -3.39 0.08
C PHE A 152 12.10 -3.77 -0.11
N MET A 153 11.41 -3.13 -1.07
CA MET A 153 9.99 -3.42 -1.32
C MET A 153 9.77 -4.81 -1.91
N GLU A 154 10.69 -5.32 -2.75
CA GLU A 154 10.63 -6.68 -3.26
C GLU A 154 10.73 -7.70 -2.12
N ASP A 155 11.70 -7.56 -1.24
CA ASP A 155 11.90 -8.43 -0.07
C ASP A 155 10.70 -8.34 0.88
N PHE A 156 10.25 -7.12 1.19
CA PHE A 156 9.11 -6.89 2.08
C PHE A 156 7.84 -7.56 1.54
N VAL A 157 7.50 -7.32 0.28
CA VAL A 157 6.31 -7.93 -0.35
C VAL A 157 6.41 -9.45 -0.39
N GLY A 158 7.61 -9.99 -0.58
CA GLY A 158 7.87 -11.42 -0.51
C GLY A 158 7.45 -12.05 0.82
N THR A 159 7.50 -11.29 1.93
CA THR A 159 7.07 -11.78 3.25
C THR A 159 5.54 -11.86 3.41
N LEU A 160 4.77 -11.20 2.55
CA LEU A 160 3.31 -11.09 2.67
C LEU A 160 2.55 -12.30 2.10
N GLY A 161 3.25 -13.27 1.50
CA GLY A 161 2.67 -14.51 1.00
C GLY A 161 2.14 -14.44 -0.43
N PHE A 162 2.57 -13.47 -1.23
CA PHE A 162 2.29 -13.46 -2.68
C PHE A 162 2.98 -14.62 -3.39
N LYS A 163 2.36 -15.10 -4.48
CA LYS A 163 2.91 -16.17 -5.32
C LYS A 163 4.24 -15.77 -5.95
N SER A 164 4.37 -14.54 -6.42
CA SER A 164 5.60 -13.97 -6.96
C SER A 164 5.57 -12.45 -6.91
N VAL A 165 6.75 -11.84 -6.89
CA VAL A 165 6.94 -10.42 -7.12
C VAL A 165 7.53 -10.24 -8.51
N LYS A 166 7.01 -9.30 -9.29
CA LYS A 166 7.50 -8.93 -10.63
C LYS A 166 7.80 -7.45 -10.64
N ILE A 167 8.91 -7.07 -11.25
CA ILE A 167 9.31 -5.68 -11.43
C ILE A 167 9.17 -5.33 -12.90
N MET A 168 8.51 -4.21 -13.20
CA MET A 168 8.34 -3.73 -14.59
C MET A 168 8.12 -2.22 -14.65
N SER A 169 8.25 -1.66 -15.85
CA SER A 169 7.94 -0.25 -16.09
C SER A 169 6.43 0.01 -16.06
N PRO A 170 5.99 1.27 -15.82
CA PRO A 170 4.57 1.64 -15.87
C PRO A 170 3.89 1.27 -17.19
N GLN A 171 4.59 1.47 -18.31
CA GLN A 171 4.08 1.18 -19.65
C GLN A 171 3.88 -0.33 -19.87
N ALA A 172 4.88 -1.15 -19.51
CA ALA A 172 4.77 -2.60 -19.61
C ALA A 172 3.64 -3.14 -18.73
N HIS A 173 3.43 -2.56 -17.54
CA HIS A 173 2.31 -2.91 -16.68
C HIS A 173 0.97 -2.63 -17.36
N ASP A 174 0.76 -1.39 -17.86
CA ASP A 174 -0.53 -0.99 -18.43
C ASP A 174 -0.84 -1.76 -19.73
N GLU A 175 0.18 -2.11 -20.51
CA GLU A 175 0.02 -3.01 -21.65
C GLU A 175 -0.53 -4.38 -21.21
N ILE A 176 0.07 -5.01 -20.21
CA ILE A 176 -0.36 -6.32 -19.71
C ILE A 176 -1.80 -6.25 -19.18
N ILE A 177 -2.13 -5.22 -18.39
CA ILE A 177 -3.45 -5.07 -17.79
C ILE A 177 -4.53 -4.78 -18.85
N SER A 178 -4.19 -4.13 -19.97
CA SER A 178 -5.15 -3.86 -21.05
C SER A 178 -5.64 -5.12 -21.78
N PHE A 179 -4.94 -6.25 -21.63
CA PHE A 179 -5.30 -7.55 -22.22
C PHE A 179 -6.02 -8.51 -21.24
N THR A 180 -6.24 -8.08 -20.00
CA THR A 180 -6.93 -8.88 -18.97
C THR A 180 -8.34 -8.35 -18.71
#